data_cd3e69fb0089f54520427446ff8fb5a0
#
_entry.id   cd3e69fb0089f54520427446ff8fb5a0
#
_cell.length_a   1.000
_cell.length_b   1.000
_cell.length_c   1.000
_cell.angle_alpha   90.00
_cell.angle_beta   90.00
_cell.angle_gamma   90.00
#
_symmetry.space_group_name_H-M   'P 1'
#
loop_
_entity.id
_entity.type
_entity.pdbx_description
1 polymer ?
#
loop_
_entity_poly.entity_id
_entity_poly.type
_entity_poly.pdbx_seq_one_letter_code
_entity_poly.pdbx_strand_id
1 'polypeptide(L)'
;MNDKRNHIVIYWDASAILSTLIKDTHSKEAQEWAHKEGTHLLSTVAYAEVLAVLSRMKRERIMADLLVEAARQTLESGPWRRLHSGPEWNFIAALSKKWPLRGADLWHLCTAKSVCEQLPELKVLTFDSRLKAAAHGEGIGL
;
A
#
# COMPACT_ATOMS: atom_id res chain seq x y z
N MET A 1 -17.11 -6.56 25.26
CA MET A 1 -16.74 -7.63 24.33
C MET A 1 -16.05 -7.05 23.12
N ASN A 2 -14.76 -7.26 23.01
CA ASN A 2 -14.05 -6.88 21.77
C ASN A 2 -14.38 -7.90 20.70
N ASP A 3 -15.18 -7.48 19.73
CA ASP A 3 -15.44 -8.30 18.55
C ASP A 3 -14.20 -8.26 17.65
N LYS A 4 -13.22 -9.10 17.97
CA LYS A 4 -12.00 -9.26 17.16
C LYS A 4 -12.28 -9.83 15.76
N ARG A 5 -13.53 -10.20 15.46
CA ARG A 5 -13.90 -10.91 14.24
C ARG A 5 -13.96 -10.02 12.99
N ASN A 6 -14.00 -8.69 13.16
CA ASN A 6 -14.11 -7.74 12.05
C ASN A 6 -12.92 -6.77 11.96
N HIS A 7 -11.84 -7.01 12.71
CA HIS A 7 -10.67 -6.15 12.62
C HIS A 7 -9.85 -6.52 11.39
N ILE A 8 -9.84 -5.62 10.40
CA ILE A 8 -9.04 -5.78 9.18
C ILE A 8 -7.65 -5.17 9.37
N VAL A 9 -6.66 -5.79 8.76
CA VAL A 9 -5.30 -5.25 8.64
C VAL A 9 -4.97 -5.18 7.16
N ILE A 10 -4.77 -3.98 6.65
CA ILE A 10 -4.49 -3.75 5.24
C ILE A 10 -3.11 -3.13 5.08
N TYR A 11 -2.29 -3.78 4.28
CA TYR A 11 -1.02 -3.24 3.80
C TYR A 11 -1.29 -2.53 2.47
N TRP A 12 -1.03 -1.23 2.42
CA TRP A 12 -1.26 -0.39 1.25
C TRP A 12 0.02 -0.21 0.45
N ASP A 13 0.00 -0.53 -0.83
CA ASP A 13 1.07 -0.11 -1.72
C ASP A 13 0.86 1.34 -2.20
N ALA A 14 1.83 1.88 -2.93
CA ALA A 14 1.73 3.26 -3.42
C ALA A 14 0.56 3.47 -4.38
N SER A 15 0.25 2.48 -5.23
CA SER A 15 -0.86 2.60 -6.20
C SER A 15 -2.20 2.78 -5.49
N ALA A 16 -2.43 2.01 -4.43
CA ALA A 16 -3.67 2.08 -3.65
C ALA A 16 -3.78 3.40 -2.89
N ILE A 17 -2.69 3.87 -2.29
CA ILE A 17 -2.66 5.16 -1.59
C ILE A 17 -2.92 6.30 -2.57
N LEU A 18 -2.24 6.32 -3.71
CA LEU A 18 -2.41 7.37 -4.73
C LEU A 18 -3.86 7.47 -5.21
N SER A 19 -4.57 6.36 -5.32
CA SER A 19 -5.98 6.37 -5.71
C SER A 19 -6.91 7.03 -4.69
N THR A 20 -6.48 7.16 -3.43
CA THR A 20 -7.22 7.97 -2.43
C THR A 20 -6.88 9.45 -2.51
N LEU A 21 -5.70 9.80 -3.03
CA LEU A 21 -5.19 11.18 -3.07
C LEU A 21 -5.49 11.88 -4.38
N ILE A 22 -5.57 11.13 -5.47
CA ILE A 22 -5.75 11.60 -6.83
C ILE A 22 -6.93 10.85 -7.44
N LYS A 23 -7.81 11.56 -8.13
CA LYS A 23 -8.96 10.93 -8.77
C LYS A 23 -8.54 10.08 -9.97
N ASP A 24 -8.82 8.78 -9.90
CA ASP A 24 -8.59 7.81 -10.97
C ASP A 24 -9.70 6.74 -10.97
N THR A 25 -9.56 5.72 -11.82
CA THR A 25 -10.56 4.64 -11.96
C THR A 25 -10.72 3.78 -10.71
N HIS A 26 -9.74 3.79 -9.80
CA HIS A 26 -9.75 2.98 -8.58
C HIS A 26 -10.09 3.78 -7.32
N SER A 27 -10.32 5.09 -7.45
CA SER A 27 -10.54 5.98 -6.30
C SER A 27 -11.72 5.57 -5.45
N LYS A 28 -12.82 5.14 -6.06
CA LYS A 28 -14.02 4.71 -5.32
C LYS A 28 -13.71 3.51 -4.43
N GLU A 29 -13.09 2.48 -4.98
CA GLU A 29 -12.70 1.28 -4.22
C GLU A 29 -11.69 1.61 -3.12
N ALA A 30 -10.68 2.42 -3.45
CA ALA A 30 -9.67 2.84 -2.47
C ALA A 30 -10.30 3.61 -1.30
N GLN A 31 -11.24 4.51 -1.58
CA GLN A 31 -11.95 5.26 -0.53
C GLN A 31 -12.80 4.34 0.34
N GLU A 32 -13.47 3.37 -0.25
CA GLU A 32 -14.26 2.38 0.49
C GLU A 32 -13.39 1.61 1.48
N TRP A 33 -12.19 1.17 1.06
CA TRP A 33 -11.25 0.50 1.95
C TRP A 33 -10.70 1.43 3.03
N ALA A 34 -10.35 2.67 2.67
CA ALA A 34 -9.80 3.66 3.61
C ALA A 34 -10.78 4.00 4.75
N HIS A 35 -12.09 3.92 4.51
CA HIS A 35 -13.12 4.20 5.50
C HIS A 35 -13.47 3.00 6.39
N LYS A 36 -12.96 1.81 6.09
CA LYS A 36 -13.20 0.64 6.95
C LYS A 36 -12.38 0.73 8.23
N GLU A 37 -13.02 0.39 9.33
CA GLU A 37 -12.33 0.29 10.62
C GLU A 37 -11.30 -0.84 10.59
N GLY A 38 -10.13 -0.56 11.13
CA GLY A 38 -9.04 -1.52 11.18
C GLY A 38 -7.69 -0.84 11.21
N THR A 39 -6.66 -1.61 10.92
CA THR A 39 -5.29 -1.13 10.85
C THR A 39 -4.88 -0.99 9.38
N HIS A 40 -4.54 0.24 9.00
CA HIS A 40 -4.05 0.56 7.66
C HIS A 40 -2.56 0.87 7.76
N LEU A 41 -1.74 0.10 7.07
CA LEU A 41 -0.28 0.17 7.18
C LEU A 41 0.34 0.88 5.99
N LEU A 42 1.23 1.82 6.29
CA LEU A 42 2.01 2.60 5.33
C LEU A 42 3.49 2.35 5.56
N SER A 43 4.15 1.72 4.60
CA SER A 43 5.60 1.51 4.66
C SER A 43 6.38 2.75 4.22
N THR A 44 7.67 2.81 4.60
CA THR A 44 8.56 3.88 4.14
C THR A 44 8.74 3.89 2.63
N VAL A 45 8.78 2.73 1.98
CA VAL A 45 8.90 2.64 0.52
C VAL A 45 7.65 3.19 -0.17
N ALA A 46 6.45 2.79 0.28
CA ALA A 46 5.21 3.33 -0.27
C ALA A 46 5.12 4.84 -0.06
N TYR A 47 5.48 5.33 1.11
CA TYR A 47 5.51 6.76 1.42
C TYR A 47 6.45 7.52 0.46
N ALA A 48 7.66 7.00 0.25
CA ALA A 48 8.63 7.58 -0.67
C ALA A 48 8.11 7.59 -2.12
N GLU A 49 7.50 6.48 -2.56
CA GLU A 49 6.93 6.39 -3.89
C GLU A 49 5.80 7.39 -4.13
N VAL A 50 4.89 7.53 -3.16
CA VAL A 50 3.79 8.50 -3.23
C VAL A 50 4.31 9.93 -3.30
N LEU A 51 5.23 10.29 -2.41
CA LEU A 51 5.80 11.65 -2.41
C LEU A 51 6.58 11.95 -3.69
N ALA A 52 7.29 10.95 -4.24
CA ALA A 52 8.00 11.11 -5.51
C ALA A 52 7.05 11.39 -6.67
N VAL A 53 5.91 10.68 -6.72
CA VAL A 53 4.87 10.92 -7.74
C VAL A 53 4.27 12.32 -7.61
N LEU A 54 3.89 12.73 -6.39
CA LEU A 54 3.32 14.05 -6.15
C LEU A 54 4.30 15.18 -6.51
N SER A 55 5.57 15.02 -6.17
CA SER A 55 6.62 15.97 -6.50
C SER A 55 6.83 16.11 -8.01
N ARG A 56 6.79 14.97 -8.72
CA ARG A 56 6.89 14.97 -10.19
C ARG A 56 5.70 15.65 -10.83
N MET A 57 4.49 15.38 -10.36
CA MET A 57 3.27 16.02 -10.88
C MET A 57 3.32 17.54 -10.73
N LYS A 58 3.87 18.01 -9.61
CA LYS A 58 4.08 19.46 -9.39
C LYS A 58 5.12 20.02 -10.37
N ARG A 59 6.28 19.39 -10.49
CA ARG A 59 7.36 19.86 -11.40
C ARG A 59 6.94 19.86 -12.85
N GLU A 60 6.22 18.84 -13.29
CA GLU A 60 5.75 18.69 -14.68
C GLU A 60 4.42 19.40 -14.93
N ARG A 61 3.89 20.09 -13.93
CA ARG A 61 2.62 20.84 -14.01
C ARG A 61 1.43 20.01 -14.48
N ILE A 62 1.45 18.72 -14.16
CA ILE A 62 0.33 17.81 -14.42
C ILE A 62 -0.85 18.12 -13.51
N MET A 63 -0.56 18.60 -12.31
CA MET A 63 -1.55 18.94 -11.29
C MET A 63 -1.22 20.30 -10.68
N ALA A 64 -2.25 21.12 -10.41
CA ALA A 64 -2.09 22.41 -9.76
C ALA A 64 -1.45 22.28 -8.38
N ASP A 65 -0.58 23.22 -8.01
CA ASP A 65 0.16 23.20 -6.74
C ASP A 65 -0.76 23.03 -5.53
N LEU A 66 -1.92 23.70 -5.54
CA LEU A 66 -2.91 23.59 -4.46
C LEU A 66 -3.42 22.17 -4.29
N LEU A 67 -3.66 21.44 -5.38
CA LEU A 67 -4.13 20.06 -5.36
C LEU A 67 -3.04 19.10 -4.89
N VAL A 68 -1.79 19.35 -5.29
CA VAL A 68 -0.65 18.56 -4.81
C VAL A 68 -0.50 18.73 -3.30
N GLU A 69 -0.61 19.96 -2.80
CA GLU A 69 -0.51 20.23 -1.36
C GLU A 69 -1.67 19.59 -0.58
N ALA A 70 -2.89 19.64 -1.13
CA ALA A 70 -4.05 18.98 -0.54
C ALA A 70 -3.83 17.45 -0.47
N ALA A 71 -3.25 16.85 -1.51
CA ALA A 71 -2.92 15.43 -1.52
C ALA A 71 -1.89 15.07 -0.45
N ARG A 72 -0.85 15.90 -0.27
CA ARG A 72 0.14 15.71 0.81
C ARG A 72 -0.51 15.76 2.18
N GLN A 73 -1.39 16.73 2.43
CA GLN A 73 -2.10 16.86 3.69
C GLN A 73 -2.99 15.64 3.96
N THR A 74 -3.69 15.14 2.94
CA THR A 74 -4.52 13.95 3.05
C THR A 74 -3.69 12.72 3.37
N LEU A 75 -2.50 12.58 2.79
CA LEU A 75 -1.58 11.50 3.11
C LEU A 75 -1.18 11.54 4.60
N GLU A 76 -0.83 12.71 5.11
CA GLU A 76 -0.38 12.87 6.51
C GLU A 76 -1.53 12.69 7.52
N SER A 77 -2.73 13.13 7.18
CA SER A 77 -3.90 13.06 8.08
C SER A 77 -4.78 11.83 7.87
N GLY A 78 -4.47 11.00 6.90
CA GLY A 78 -5.24 9.80 6.56
C GLY A 78 -5.14 8.69 7.59
N PRO A 79 -5.79 7.55 7.35
CA PRO A 79 -5.94 6.48 8.33
C PRO A 79 -4.69 5.62 8.50
N TRP A 80 -3.63 5.90 7.78
CA TRP A 80 -2.45 5.04 7.72
C TRP A 80 -1.56 5.18 8.95
N ARG A 81 -1.20 4.03 9.52
CA ARG A 81 -0.16 3.92 10.56
C ARG A 81 1.18 3.60 9.91
N ARG A 82 2.22 4.28 10.35
CA ARG A 82 3.57 4.11 9.83
C ARG A 82 4.15 2.76 10.25
N LEU A 83 4.58 1.98 9.27
CA LEU A 83 5.23 0.69 9.45
C LEU A 83 6.74 0.88 9.30
N HIS A 84 7.49 0.54 10.34
CA HIS A 84 8.95 0.66 10.34
C HIS A 84 9.67 -0.66 10.07
N SER A 85 8.92 -1.74 9.86
CA SER A 85 9.47 -3.04 9.52
C SER A 85 9.81 -3.15 8.04
N GLY A 86 10.87 -3.90 7.74
CA GLY A 86 11.24 -4.28 6.39
C GLY A 86 11.05 -5.78 6.15
N PRO A 87 11.33 -6.25 4.93
CA PRO A 87 11.16 -7.65 4.59
C PRO A 87 12.29 -8.53 5.12
N GLU A 88 11.94 -9.76 5.46
CA GLU A 88 12.93 -10.80 5.75
C GLU A 88 13.71 -11.16 4.48
N TRP A 89 15.02 -11.29 4.61
CA TRP A 89 15.92 -11.64 3.50
C TRP A 89 15.51 -12.92 2.79
N ASN A 90 15.08 -13.92 3.54
CA ASN A 90 14.67 -15.23 3.02
C ASN A 90 13.44 -15.11 2.10
N PHE A 91 12.48 -14.25 2.44
CA PHE A 91 11.31 -14.02 1.59
C PHE A 91 11.71 -13.38 0.27
N ILE A 92 12.62 -12.41 0.30
CA ILE A 92 13.09 -11.75 -0.92
C ILE A 92 13.72 -12.79 -1.86
N ALA A 93 14.62 -13.60 -1.36
CA ALA A 93 15.30 -14.61 -2.15
C ALA A 93 14.31 -15.64 -2.75
N ALA A 94 13.36 -16.11 -1.95
CA ALA A 94 12.38 -17.12 -2.39
C ALA A 94 11.36 -16.55 -3.37
N LEU A 95 10.75 -15.40 -3.06
CA LEU A 95 9.67 -14.83 -3.85
C LEU A 95 10.16 -14.18 -5.14
N SER A 96 11.41 -13.74 -5.21
CA SER A 96 12.02 -13.24 -6.44
C SER A 96 12.03 -14.28 -7.56
N LYS A 97 12.15 -15.56 -7.21
CA LYS A 97 12.15 -16.68 -8.17
C LYS A 97 10.75 -17.08 -8.58
N LYS A 98 9.77 -16.78 -7.76
CA LYS A 98 8.38 -17.25 -7.93
C LYS A 98 7.53 -16.25 -8.71
N TRP A 99 7.76 -14.96 -8.52
CA TRP A 99 6.91 -13.91 -9.10
C TRP A 99 7.70 -12.91 -9.95
N PRO A 100 7.20 -12.55 -11.14
CA PRO A 100 7.88 -11.60 -12.04
C PRO A 100 7.60 -10.16 -11.62
N LEU A 101 8.11 -9.74 -10.47
CA LEU A 101 7.88 -8.41 -9.91
C LEU A 101 9.12 -7.53 -10.04
N ARG A 102 8.89 -6.21 -10.18
CA ARG A 102 9.95 -5.21 -10.05
C ARG A 102 10.38 -5.12 -8.59
N GLY A 103 11.58 -4.56 -8.34
CA GLY A 103 12.18 -4.54 -7.01
C GLY A 103 11.30 -3.93 -5.93
N ALA A 104 10.64 -2.81 -6.20
CA ALA A 104 9.75 -2.16 -5.22
C ALA A 104 8.53 -3.04 -4.92
N ASP A 105 7.91 -3.65 -5.93
CA ASP A 105 6.74 -4.51 -5.74
C ASP A 105 7.11 -5.80 -5.02
N LEU A 106 8.27 -6.37 -5.36
CA LEU A 106 8.84 -7.51 -4.64
C LEU A 106 9.07 -7.16 -3.17
N TRP A 107 9.62 -5.99 -2.91
CA TRP A 107 9.85 -5.50 -1.55
C TRP A 107 8.52 -5.41 -0.79
N HIS A 108 7.46 -4.86 -1.40
CA HIS A 108 6.13 -4.77 -0.79
C HIS A 108 5.56 -6.14 -0.46
N LEU A 109 5.62 -7.08 -1.40
CA LEU A 109 5.13 -8.44 -1.19
C LEU A 109 5.85 -9.10 -0.03
N CYS A 110 7.17 -9.01 0.00
CA CYS A 110 8.00 -9.62 1.04
C CYS A 110 7.79 -8.96 2.39
N THR A 111 7.62 -7.64 2.43
CA THR A 111 7.32 -6.92 3.68
C THR A 111 5.98 -7.36 4.24
N ALA A 112 4.95 -7.42 3.40
CA ALA A 112 3.62 -7.88 3.81
C ALA A 112 3.68 -9.32 4.34
N LYS A 113 4.40 -10.20 3.68
CA LYS A 113 4.60 -11.59 4.13
C LYS A 113 5.29 -11.65 5.49
N SER A 114 6.30 -10.82 5.70
CA SER A 114 7.02 -10.76 6.99
C SER A 114 6.11 -10.28 8.12
N VAL A 115 5.32 -9.25 7.86
CA VAL A 115 4.37 -8.72 8.85
C VAL A 115 3.25 -9.71 9.14
N CYS A 116 2.83 -10.50 8.15
CA CYS A 116 1.82 -11.55 8.33
C CYS A 116 2.18 -12.58 9.40
N GLU A 117 3.45 -12.79 9.69
CA GLU A 117 3.88 -13.68 10.77
C GLU A 117 3.35 -13.23 12.13
N GLN A 118 3.24 -11.92 12.34
CA GLN A 118 2.72 -11.32 13.56
C GLN A 118 1.25 -10.90 13.45
N LEU A 119 0.80 -10.57 12.23
CA LEU A 119 -0.56 -10.15 11.93
C LEU A 119 -1.15 -11.04 10.83
N PRO A 120 -1.58 -12.27 11.17
CA PRO A 120 -2.02 -13.26 10.17
C PRO A 120 -3.21 -12.83 9.32
N GLU A 121 -4.02 -11.88 9.79
CA GLU A 121 -5.17 -11.32 9.09
C GLU A 121 -4.80 -10.30 8.01
N LEU A 122 -3.53 -9.91 7.92
CA LEU A 122 -3.07 -8.90 6.96
C LEU A 122 -3.38 -9.29 5.52
N LYS A 123 -3.92 -8.32 4.77
CA LYS A 123 -4.12 -8.41 3.32
C LYS A 123 -3.47 -7.22 2.63
N VAL A 124 -2.99 -7.44 1.43
CA VAL A 124 -2.37 -6.41 0.59
C VAL A 124 -3.43 -5.78 -0.31
N LEU A 125 -3.54 -4.46 -0.26
CA LEU A 125 -4.34 -3.68 -1.21
C LEU A 125 -3.42 -3.04 -2.22
N THR A 126 -3.59 -3.38 -3.48
CA THR A 126 -2.86 -2.84 -4.62
C THR A 126 -3.75 -2.82 -5.84
N PHE A 127 -3.52 -1.86 -6.73
CA PHE A 127 -4.16 -1.80 -8.05
C PHE A 127 -3.18 -2.14 -9.18
N ASP A 128 -1.94 -2.48 -8.84
CA ASP A 128 -1.00 -3.05 -9.80
C ASP A 128 -1.34 -4.52 -10.05
N SER A 129 -1.59 -4.88 -11.30
CA SER A 129 -2.07 -6.22 -11.66
C SER A 129 -1.08 -7.34 -11.32
N ARG A 130 0.22 -7.09 -11.46
CA ARG A 130 1.26 -8.08 -11.17
C ARG A 130 1.41 -8.33 -9.67
N LEU A 131 1.48 -7.24 -8.90
CA LEU A 131 1.54 -7.35 -7.44
C LEU A 131 0.26 -7.97 -6.87
N LYS A 132 -0.89 -7.60 -7.43
CA LYS A 132 -2.19 -8.17 -7.03
C LYS A 132 -2.22 -9.68 -7.24
N ALA A 133 -1.79 -10.15 -8.42
CA ALA A 133 -1.73 -11.58 -8.73
C ALA A 133 -0.79 -12.32 -7.77
N ALA A 134 0.39 -11.75 -7.50
CA ALA A 134 1.36 -12.33 -6.58
C ALA A 134 0.81 -12.40 -5.15
N ALA A 135 0.20 -11.32 -4.66
CA ALA A 135 -0.41 -11.29 -3.33
C ALA A 135 -1.53 -12.32 -3.18
N HIS A 136 -2.39 -12.46 -4.19
CA HIS A 136 -3.42 -13.51 -4.21
C HIS A 136 -2.79 -14.91 -4.22
N GLY A 137 -1.76 -15.12 -5.04
CA GLY A 137 -1.04 -16.39 -5.11
C GLY A 137 -0.38 -16.79 -3.79
N GLU A 138 0.03 -15.80 -2.97
CA GLU A 138 0.59 -16.02 -1.65
C GLU A 138 -0.46 -16.07 -0.53
N GLY A 139 -1.75 -15.97 -0.88
CA GLY A 139 -2.84 -16.05 0.10
C GLY A 139 -3.05 -14.78 0.93
N ILE A 140 -2.46 -13.65 0.53
CA ILE A 140 -2.55 -12.37 1.25
C ILE A 140 -3.14 -11.24 0.40
N GLY A 141 -3.72 -11.55 -0.74
CA GLY A 141 -4.39 -10.58 -1.61
C GLY A 141 -5.78 -10.20 -1.11
N LEU A 142 -6.09 -8.92 -1.26
CA LEU A 142 -7.41 -8.40 -0.93
C LEU A 142 -8.33 -8.48 -2.14
#